data_7d18240a38a8593c96a0f543bed7661b
#
_entry.id   7d18240a38a8593c96a0f543bed7661b
#
_cell.length_a   1.000
_cell.length_b   1.000
_cell.length_c   1.000
_cell.angle_alpha   90.00
_cell.angle_beta   90.00
_cell.angle_gamma   90.00
#
_symmetry.space_group_name_H-M   'P 1'
#
loop_
_entity.id
_entity.type
_entity.pdbx_description
1 polymer ?
#
loop_
_entity_poly.entity_id
_entity_poly.type
_entity_poly.pdbx_seq_one_letter_code
_entity_poly.pdbx_strand_id
1 'polypeptide(L)'
;MKILTVFAALSPKSLSKTSWWKGTHGEWYVVAQFALAGLVFFGPRLMPGWPAWTFPYTLLGSIAGAVLLLIGGLGFVAGIFSLGANLTAVPYPKEQGTLIETGPYRLVRHPMYSGVILMALGWALWVHGWLTIGYVIILFAFFDIKARHEEQWLKEKFSGYARYQARVRKLIPFIY
;
A
#
# COMPACT_ATOMS: atom_id res chain seq x y z
N MET A 1 47.38 -3.75 -30.74
CA MET A 1 47.39 -3.27 -29.35
C MET A 1 46.23 -2.28 -29.13
N LYS A 2 44.96 -2.66 -29.45
CA LYS A 2 43.73 -1.82 -29.27
C LYS A 2 42.49 -2.62 -28.82
N ILE A 3 42.67 -3.85 -28.35
CA ILE A 3 41.53 -4.72 -27.92
C ILE A 3 41.37 -4.77 -26.38
N LEU A 4 42.39 -4.36 -25.63
CA LEU A 4 42.39 -4.42 -24.16
C LEU A 4 41.70 -3.22 -23.47
N THR A 5 41.34 -2.16 -24.21
CA THR A 5 40.73 -0.95 -23.61
C THR A 5 39.19 -0.98 -23.59
N VAL A 6 38.56 -1.96 -24.27
CA VAL A 6 37.08 -2.06 -24.30
C VAL A 6 36.55 -2.88 -23.11
N PHE A 7 37.35 -3.75 -22.51
CA PHE A 7 36.94 -4.56 -21.36
C PHE A 7 37.02 -3.85 -20.00
N ALA A 8 37.66 -2.70 -19.91
CA ALA A 8 37.73 -1.92 -18.68
C ALA A 8 36.48 -1.05 -18.41
N ALA A 9 35.55 -0.94 -19.38
CA ALA A 9 34.31 -0.15 -19.25
C ALA A 9 33.09 -0.95 -18.75
N LEU A 10 33.24 -2.23 -18.52
CA LEU A 10 32.23 -3.16 -18.03
C LEU A 10 32.45 -3.57 -16.56
N SER A 11 33.16 -2.75 -15.80
CA SER A 11 33.10 -2.91 -14.34
C SER A 11 31.68 -2.66 -13.89
N PRO A 12 30.94 -3.62 -13.32
CA PRO A 12 29.66 -3.33 -12.72
C PRO A 12 29.96 -2.29 -11.64
N LYS A 13 29.41 -1.07 -11.82
CA LYS A 13 29.37 -0.07 -10.76
C LYS A 13 28.92 -0.84 -9.53
N SER A 14 29.78 -0.95 -8.54
CA SER A 14 29.50 -1.63 -7.30
C SER A 14 28.14 -1.13 -6.84
N LEU A 15 27.14 -2.00 -6.85
CA LEU A 15 25.95 -1.83 -6.08
C LEU A 15 26.45 -1.60 -4.67
N SER A 16 26.59 -0.35 -4.27
CA SER A 16 26.84 -0.03 -2.88
C SER A 16 25.70 -0.73 -2.16
N LYS A 17 26.03 -1.73 -1.36
CA LYS A 17 25.11 -2.34 -0.40
C LYS A 17 24.71 -1.20 0.53
N THR A 18 23.74 -0.38 0.10
CA THR A 18 23.08 0.57 0.99
C THR A 18 22.50 -0.32 2.06
N SER A 19 23.05 -0.22 3.23
CA SER A 19 22.66 -1.03 4.35
C SER A 19 21.16 -0.87 4.50
N TRP A 20 20.40 -1.98 4.41
CA TRP A 20 18.94 -2.04 4.57
C TRP A 20 18.47 -1.24 5.81
N TRP A 21 19.31 -1.17 6.84
CA TRP A 21 19.09 -0.41 8.07
C TRP A 21 19.06 1.12 7.89
N LYS A 22 19.56 1.64 6.78
CA LYS A 22 19.60 3.10 6.55
C LYS A 22 18.27 3.68 6.12
N GLY A 23 17.30 2.85 5.72
CA GLY A 23 15.94 3.29 5.38
C GLY A 23 15.83 4.25 4.20
N THR A 24 16.86 4.29 3.34
CA THR A 24 16.98 5.28 2.25
C THR A 24 15.93 5.14 1.16
N HIS A 25 15.33 3.95 1.02
CA HIS A 25 14.28 3.64 0.05
C HIS A 25 12.93 3.33 0.71
N GLY A 26 12.78 3.67 1.98
CA GLY A 26 11.53 3.48 2.72
C GLY A 26 11.31 2.07 3.26
N GLU A 27 12.38 1.32 3.52
CA GLU A 27 12.34 -0.05 4.07
C GLU A 27 11.57 -0.12 5.40
N TRP A 28 11.69 0.92 6.24
CA TRP A 28 10.96 1.01 7.50
C TRP A 28 9.44 1.07 7.34
N TYR A 29 8.95 1.63 6.21
CA TYR A 29 7.51 1.58 5.92
C TYR A 29 7.01 0.15 5.72
N VAL A 30 7.86 -0.74 5.18
CA VAL A 30 7.51 -2.16 5.02
C VAL A 30 7.39 -2.84 6.38
N VAL A 31 8.35 -2.61 7.28
CA VAL A 31 8.31 -3.17 8.64
C VAL A 31 7.07 -2.66 9.40
N ALA A 32 6.86 -1.34 9.41
CA ALA A 32 5.72 -0.72 10.09
C ALA A 32 4.36 -1.22 9.53
N GLN A 33 4.25 -1.38 8.22
CA GLN A 33 3.02 -1.88 7.59
C GLN A 33 2.71 -3.31 8.04
N PHE A 34 3.70 -4.20 8.14
CA PHE A 34 3.47 -5.56 8.62
C PHE A 34 3.15 -5.61 10.11
N ALA A 35 3.77 -4.76 10.92
CA ALA A 35 3.45 -4.63 12.34
C ALA A 35 2.00 -4.14 12.54
N LEU A 36 1.57 -3.10 11.79
CA LEU A 36 0.19 -2.60 11.83
C LEU A 36 -0.81 -3.63 11.30
N ALA A 37 -0.50 -4.34 10.21
CA ALA A 37 -1.34 -5.41 9.72
C ALA A 37 -1.48 -6.53 10.77
N GLY A 38 -0.38 -6.92 11.40
CA GLY A 38 -0.40 -7.88 12.51
C GLY A 38 -1.29 -7.42 13.66
N LEU A 39 -1.24 -6.13 14.02
CA LEU A 39 -2.10 -5.56 15.06
C LEU A 39 -3.59 -5.61 14.66
N VAL A 40 -3.93 -5.33 13.41
CA VAL A 40 -5.31 -5.42 12.90
C VAL A 40 -5.85 -6.84 12.98
N PHE A 41 -5.07 -7.84 12.56
CA PHE A 41 -5.56 -9.22 12.48
C PHE A 41 -5.48 -9.99 13.80
N PHE A 42 -4.46 -9.73 14.62
CA PHE A 42 -4.14 -10.51 15.83
C PHE A 42 -4.23 -9.69 17.12
N GLY A 43 -4.38 -8.36 17.06
CA GLY A 43 -4.48 -7.50 18.24
C GLY A 43 -5.79 -7.67 19.00
N PRO A 44 -5.86 -7.12 20.22
CA PRO A 44 -7.07 -7.06 21.01
C PRO A 44 -8.23 -6.43 20.23
N ARG A 45 -9.43 -7.00 20.36
CA ARG A 45 -10.62 -6.58 19.59
C ARG A 45 -11.60 -5.78 20.43
N LEU A 46 -11.69 -6.15 21.73
CA LEU A 46 -12.66 -5.56 22.64
C LEU A 46 -12.06 -4.35 23.35
N MET A 47 -12.88 -3.35 23.53
CA MET A 47 -12.55 -2.17 24.32
C MET A 47 -13.29 -2.26 25.66
N PRO A 48 -12.58 -2.28 26.81
CA PRO A 48 -13.21 -2.33 28.12
C PRO A 48 -14.22 -1.20 28.31
N GLY A 49 -15.40 -1.53 28.80
CA GLY A 49 -16.48 -0.56 29.02
C GLY A 49 -17.29 -0.17 27.77
N TRP A 50 -16.94 -0.66 26.59
CA TRP A 50 -17.74 -0.42 25.40
C TRP A 50 -18.76 -1.55 25.18
N PRO A 51 -19.96 -1.20 24.63
CA PRO A 51 -21.01 -2.18 24.42
C PRO A 51 -20.58 -3.23 23.39
N ALA A 52 -20.92 -4.48 23.65
CA ALA A 52 -20.78 -5.54 22.65
C ALA A 52 -21.76 -5.29 21.48
N TRP A 53 -21.36 -5.69 20.29
CA TRP A 53 -22.25 -5.67 19.15
C TRP A 53 -23.34 -6.72 19.35
N THR A 54 -24.60 -6.33 19.07
CA THR A 54 -25.78 -7.19 19.20
C THR A 54 -26.52 -7.27 17.88
N PHE A 55 -27.46 -8.21 17.74
CA PHE A 55 -28.36 -8.27 16.60
C PHE A 55 -29.22 -6.97 16.53
N PRO A 56 -29.46 -6.37 15.35
CA PRO A 56 -29.03 -6.83 14.01
C PRO A 56 -27.62 -6.38 13.59
N TYR A 57 -26.90 -5.60 14.40
CA TYR A 57 -25.62 -4.99 14.02
C TYR A 57 -24.51 -6.03 13.77
N THR A 58 -24.54 -7.15 14.50
CA THR A 58 -23.60 -8.26 14.25
C THR A 58 -23.78 -8.86 12.87
N LEU A 59 -25.03 -9.10 12.45
CA LEU A 59 -25.32 -9.63 11.11
C LEU A 59 -24.93 -8.63 10.01
N LEU A 60 -25.31 -7.37 10.17
CA LEU A 60 -24.98 -6.30 9.22
C LEU A 60 -23.45 -6.11 9.12
N GLY A 61 -22.75 -6.11 10.27
CA GLY A 61 -21.31 -6.02 10.33
C GLY A 61 -20.62 -7.20 9.62
N SER A 62 -21.10 -8.42 9.84
CA SER A 62 -20.55 -9.61 9.15
C SER A 62 -20.77 -9.55 7.64
N ILE A 63 -21.95 -9.19 7.17
CA ILE A 63 -22.24 -9.08 5.73
C ILE A 63 -21.38 -7.96 5.11
N ALA A 64 -21.39 -6.76 5.68
CA ALA A 64 -20.58 -5.65 5.20
C ALA A 64 -19.08 -5.98 5.25
N GLY A 65 -18.64 -6.64 6.33
CA GLY A 65 -17.27 -7.09 6.50
C GLY A 65 -16.82 -8.05 5.39
N ALA A 66 -17.66 -9.08 5.10
CA ALA A 66 -17.37 -10.02 4.01
C ALA A 66 -17.28 -9.34 2.65
N VAL A 67 -18.20 -8.42 2.34
CA VAL A 67 -18.20 -7.66 1.09
C VAL A 67 -16.93 -6.81 0.96
N LEU A 68 -16.54 -6.10 2.03
CA LEU A 68 -15.34 -5.26 2.01
C LEU A 68 -14.05 -6.10 1.90
N LEU A 69 -13.99 -7.26 2.57
CA LEU A 69 -12.88 -8.21 2.43
C LEU A 69 -12.73 -8.67 0.98
N LEU A 70 -13.84 -9.02 0.34
CA LEU A 70 -13.84 -9.46 -1.06
C LEU A 70 -13.42 -8.33 -2.01
N ILE A 71 -14.05 -7.16 -1.91
CA ILE A 71 -13.74 -6.01 -2.78
C ILE A 71 -12.29 -5.55 -2.57
N GLY A 72 -11.84 -5.44 -1.31
CA GLY A 72 -10.48 -5.07 -0.97
C GLY A 72 -9.45 -6.05 -1.49
N GLY A 73 -9.73 -7.37 -1.33
CA GLY A 73 -8.87 -8.43 -1.86
C GLY A 73 -8.76 -8.41 -3.38
N LEU A 74 -9.89 -8.30 -4.08
CA LEU A 74 -9.91 -8.17 -5.54
C LEU A 74 -9.16 -6.92 -6.03
N GLY A 75 -9.37 -5.77 -5.36
CA GLY A 75 -8.67 -4.53 -5.69
C GLY A 75 -7.16 -4.62 -5.46
N PHE A 76 -6.74 -5.25 -4.36
CA PHE A 76 -5.33 -5.51 -4.06
C PHE A 76 -4.67 -6.40 -5.11
N VAL A 77 -5.29 -7.53 -5.44
CA VAL A 77 -4.80 -8.49 -6.45
C VAL A 77 -4.75 -7.84 -7.83
N ALA A 78 -5.81 -7.12 -8.23
CA ALA A 78 -5.82 -6.38 -9.49
C ALA A 78 -4.72 -5.32 -9.56
N GLY A 79 -4.42 -4.65 -8.42
CA GLY A 79 -3.30 -3.71 -8.31
C GLY A 79 -1.96 -4.37 -8.56
N ILE A 80 -1.71 -5.54 -7.97
CA ILE A 80 -0.49 -6.33 -8.19
C ILE A 80 -0.32 -6.69 -9.67
N PHE A 81 -1.35 -7.27 -10.28
CA PHE A 81 -1.29 -7.67 -11.69
C PHE A 81 -1.09 -6.49 -12.63
N SER A 82 -1.76 -5.36 -12.36
CA SER A 82 -1.60 -4.15 -13.18
C SER A 82 -0.20 -3.54 -13.07
N LEU A 83 0.43 -3.62 -11.89
CA LEU A 83 1.79 -3.14 -11.68
C LEU A 83 2.82 -4.06 -12.34
N GLY A 84 2.57 -5.38 -12.33
CA GLY A 84 3.40 -6.37 -13.02
C GLY A 84 4.89 -6.22 -12.69
N ALA A 85 5.72 -6.02 -13.73
CA ALA A 85 7.16 -5.86 -13.59
C ALA A 85 7.58 -4.61 -12.78
N ASN A 86 6.71 -3.62 -12.61
CA ASN A 86 6.98 -2.42 -11.78
C ASN A 86 6.82 -2.68 -10.28
N LEU A 87 6.27 -3.82 -9.87
CA LEU A 87 6.05 -4.15 -8.46
C LEU A 87 7.37 -4.16 -7.68
N THR A 88 7.39 -3.45 -6.56
CA THR A 88 8.51 -3.43 -5.59
C THR A 88 7.99 -3.69 -4.19
N ALA A 89 8.84 -4.27 -3.33
CA ALA A 89 8.52 -4.43 -1.92
C ALA A 89 8.63 -3.11 -1.13
N VAL A 90 9.49 -2.19 -1.61
CA VAL A 90 9.72 -0.87 -1.01
C VAL A 90 9.00 0.21 -1.82
N PRO A 91 8.62 1.35 -1.22
CA PRO A 91 7.89 2.41 -1.92
C PRO A 91 8.74 3.17 -2.96
N TYR A 92 10.03 2.89 -3.06
CA TYR A 92 10.92 3.49 -4.06
C TYR A 92 10.71 2.85 -5.44
N PRO A 93 10.47 3.64 -6.50
CA PRO A 93 10.18 3.12 -7.83
C PRO A 93 11.42 2.51 -8.50
N LYS A 94 11.26 1.37 -9.20
CA LYS A 94 12.35 0.70 -9.95
C LYS A 94 12.98 1.63 -10.97
N GLU A 95 14.30 1.55 -11.16
CA GLU A 95 15.03 2.41 -12.11
C GLU A 95 14.45 2.36 -13.54
N GLN A 96 14.13 1.18 -14.05
CA GLN A 96 13.52 0.97 -15.37
C GLN A 96 11.99 0.93 -15.34
N GLY A 97 11.35 1.36 -14.22
CA GLY A 97 9.91 1.35 -14.08
C GLY A 97 9.24 2.35 -15.01
N THR A 98 8.00 2.05 -15.39
CA THR A 98 7.11 2.92 -16.16
C THR A 98 5.93 3.37 -15.31
N LEU A 99 5.36 4.52 -15.62
CA LEU A 99 4.15 5.01 -14.96
C LEU A 99 2.95 4.19 -15.42
N ILE A 100 2.27 3.53 -14.48
CA ILE A 100 1.07 2.74 -14.74
C ILE A 100 -0.16 3.56 -14.37
N GLU A 101 -1.03 3.81 -15.37
CA GLU A 101 -2.27 4.57 -15.23
C GLU A 101 -3.50 3.76 -15.65
N THR A 102 -3.35 2.43 -15.82
CA THR A 102 -4.39 1.53 -16.33
C THR A 102 -4.98 0.64 -15.23
N GLY A 103 -6.08 -0.06 -15.54
CA GLY A 103 -6.73 -0.94 -14.58
C GLY A 103 -7.20 -0.18 -13.32
N PRO A 104 -7.00 -0.72 -12.11
CA PRO A 104 -7.41 -0.08 -10.87
C PRO A 104 -6.68 1.25 -10.59
N TYR A 105 -5.52 1.49 -11.25
CA TYR A 105 -4.80 2.77 -11.19
C TYR A 105 -5.53 3.93 -11.89
N ARG A 106 -6.60 3.65 -12.64
CA ARG A 106 -7.53 4.68 -13.16
C ARG A 106 -8.50 5.20 -12.10
N LEU A 107 -8.77 4.39 -11.07
CA LEU A 107 -9.73 4.72 -10.01
C LEU A 107 -9.05 5.43 -8.84
N VAL A 108 -7.91 4.89 -8.41
CA VAL A 108 -7.07 5.46 -7.34
C VAL A 108 -5.59 5.25 -7.68
N ARG A 109 -4.73 6.16 -7.19
CA ARG A 109 -3.29 6.08 -7.44
C ARG A 109 -2.59 4.96 -6.66
N HIS A 110 -3.16 4.53 -5.52
CA HIS A 110 -2.61 3.48 -4.67
C HIS A 110 -3.63 2.36 -4.41
N PRO A 111 -4.05 1.61 -5.45
CA PRO A 111 -5.11 0.59 -5.32
C PRO A 111 -4.76 -0.53 -4.35
N MET A 112 -3.48 -0.89 -4.23
CA MET A 112 -3.03 -1.89 -3.27
C MET A 112 -3.22 -1.41 -1.82
N TYR A 113 -2.91 -0.14 -1.53
CA TYR A 113 -3.14 0.43 -0.20
C TYR A 113 -4.62 0.53 0.12
N SER A 114 -5.42 0.99 -0.84
CA SER A 114 -6.88 1.01 -0.74
C SER A 114 -7.45 -0.37 -0.46
N GLY A 115 -6.95 -1.39 -1.17
CA GLY A 115 -7.34 -2.79 -0.97
C GLY A 115 -7.04 -3.29 0.44
N VAL A 116 -5.84 -3.02 0.96
CA VAL A 116 -5.47 -3.40 2.34
C VAL A 116 -6.34 -2.67 3.37
N ILE A 117 -6.60 -1.37 3.19
CA ILE A 117 -7.48 -0.60 4.09
C ILE A 117 -8.91 -1.17 4.09
N LEU A 118 -9.45 -1.49 2.91
CA LEU A 118 -10.78 -2.10 2.78
C LEU A 118 -10.83 -3.49 3.44
N MET A 119 -9.81 -4.32 3.24
CA MET A 119 -9.71 -5.62 3.91
C MET A 119 -9.61 -5.46 5.43
N ALA A 120 -8.82 -4.52 5.92
CA ALA A 120 -8.70 -4.24 7.35
C ALA A 120 -10.03 -3.78 7.96
N LEU A 121 -10.76 -2.89 7.27
CA LEU A 121 -12.08 -2.44 7.69
C LEU A 121 -13.10 -3.60 7.64
N GLY A 122 -13.06 -4.38 6.57
CA GLY A 122 -13.89 -5.58 6.44
C GLY A 122 -13.67 -6.57 7.57
N TRP A 123 -12.39 -6.80 7.92
CA TRP A 123 -12.04 -7.63 9.08
C TRP A 123 -12.56 -7.05 10.40
N ALA A 124 -12.38 -5.74 10.63
CA ALA A 124 -12.85 -5.08 11.85
C ALA A 124 -14.37 -5.23 12.04
N LEU A 125 -15.15 -5.08 10.97
CA LEU A 125 -16.60 -5.29 10.98
C LEU A 125 -16.97 -6.77 11.17
N TRP A 126 -16.24 -7.68 10.52
CA TRP A 126 -16.46 -9.12 10.64
C TRP A 126 -16.26 -9.63 12.07
N VAL A 127 -15.20 -9.14 12.74
CA VAL A 127 -14.90 -9.55 14.14
C VAL A 127 -15.60 -8.69 15.19
N HIS A 128 -16.41 -7.70 14.77
CA HIS A 128 -17.15 -6.78 15.63
C HIS A 128 -16.25 -6.07 16.65
N GLY A 129 -15.02 -5.72 16.24
CA GLY A 129 -13.98 -5.21 17.13
C GLY A 129 -13.87 -3.69 17.15
N TRP A 130 -14.23 -3.02 18.25
CA TRP A 130 -14.07 -1.57 18.38
C TRP A 130 -12.60 -1.13 18.31
N LEU A 131 -11.70 -1.86 18.99
CA LEU A 131 -10.26 -1.56 18.90
C LEU A 131 -9.73 -1.82 17.50
N THR A 132 -10.23 -2.86 16.81
CA THR A 132 -9.83 -3.16 15.44
C THR A 132 -10.20 -2.02 14.48
N ILE A 133 -11.36 -1.38 14.68
CA ILE A 133 -11.71 -0.15 13.92
C ILE A 133 -10.70 0.97 14.20
N GLY A 134 -10.29 1.17 15.45
CA GLY A 134 -9.23 2.12 15.81
C GLY A 134 -7.90 1.83 15.08
N TYR A 135 -7.51 0.56 15.01
CA TYR A 135 -6.29 0.17 14.26
C TYR A 135 -6.40 0.42 12.76
N VAL A 136 -7.60 0.27 12.18
CA VAL A 136 -7.84 0.61 10.77
C VAL A 136 -7.63 2.11 10.52
N ILE A 137 -8.06 2.98 11.43
CA ILE A 137 -7.83 4.42 11.32
C ILE A 137 -6.33 4.73 11.34
N ILE A 138 -5.57 4.08 12.23
CA ILE A 138 -4.11 4.22 12.29
C ILE A 138 -3.47 3.71 11.00
N LEU A 139 -3.92 2.56 10.49
CA LEU A 139 -3.44 1.98 9.23
C LEU A 139 -3.73 2.89 8.03
N PHE A 140 -4.91 3.52 7.99
CA PHE A 140 -5.25 4.50 6.96
C PHE A 140 -4.29 5.71 7.01
N ALA A 141 -4.09 6.31 8.19
CA ALA A 141 -3.17 7.42 8.36
C ALA A 141 -1.73 7.04 7.95
N PHE A 142 -1.30 5.84 8.32
CA PHE A 142 0.00 5.30 7.91
C PHE A 142 0.14 5.20 6.40
N PHE A 143 -0.84 4.61 5.71
CA PHE A 143 -0.80 4.50 4.25
C PHE A 143 -0.93 5.86 3.55
N ASP A 144 -1.63 6.81 4.15
CA ASP A 144 -1.67 8.18 3.62
C ASP A 144 -0.28 8.84 3.66
N ILE A 145 0.44 8.73 4.78
CA ILE A 145 1.80 9.24 4.94
C ILE A 145 2.74 8.53 3.96
N LYS A 146 2.68 7.19 3.91
CA LYS A 146 3.51 6.38 3.00
C LYS A 146 3.28 6.77 1.55
N ALA A 147 2.02 6.91 1.12
CA ALA A 147 1.66 7.33 -0.23
C ALA A 147 2.21 8.72 -0.58
N ARG A 148 2.16 9.68 0.36
CA ARG A 148 2.73 11.02 0.15
C ARG A 148 4.23 10.98 -0.16
N HIS A 149 4.99 10.17 0.58
CA HIS A 149 6.43 10.01 0.34
C HIS A 149 6.70 9.31 -1.00
N GLU A 150 5.96 8.25 -1.32
CA GLU A 150 6.07 7.56 -2.60
C GLU A 150 5.76 8.49 -3.77
N GLU A 151 4.71 9.31 -3.65
CA GLU A 151 4.33 10.29 -4.68
C GLU A 151 5.40 11.36 -4.93
N GLN A 152 6.24 11.70 -3.94
CA GLN A 152 7.37 12.61 -4.16
C GLN A 152 8.40 11.97 -5.10
N TRP A 153 8.81 10.74 -4.84
CA TRP A 153 9.72 10.00 -5.71
C TRP A 153 9.17 9.75 -7.12
N LEU A 154 7.85 9.47 -7.20
CA LEU A 154 7.18 9.30 -8.50
C LEU A 154 7.14 10.59 -9.32
N LYS A 155 6.98 11.75 -8.68
CA LYS A 155 7.05 13.08 -9.35
C LYS A 155 8.44 13.38 -9.87
N GLU A 156 9.47 13.06 -9.09
CA GLU A 156 10.86 13.27 -9.51
C GLU A 156 11.23 12.37 -10.68
N LYS A 157 10.69 11.14 -10.69
CA LYS A 157 11.01 10.15 -11.71
C LYS A 157 10.21 10.29 -12.99
N PHE A 158 8.92 10.57 -12.92
CA PHE A 158 7.99 10.56 -14.05
C PHE A 158 7.43 11.96 -14.32
N SER A 159 7.83 12.59 -15.42
CA SER A 159 7.35 13.93 -15.82
C SER A 159 5.83 14.00 -16.01
N GLY A 160 5.17 12.86 -16.31
CA GLY A 160 3.72 12.74 -16.45
C GLY A 160 2.96 12.62 -15.13
N TYR A 161 3.63 12.36 -14.00
CA TYR A 161 2.98 12.04 -12.74
C TYR A 161 2.08 13.16 -12.21
N ALA A 162 2.50 14.42 -12.34
CA ALA A 162 1.70 15.56 -11.89
C ALA A 162 0.34 15.64 -12.61
N ARG A 163 0.29 15.34 -13.92
CA ARG A 163 -0.95 15.27 -14.70
C ARG A 163 -1.84 14.11 -14.26
N TYR A 164 -1.26 12.95 -14.01
CA TYR A 164 -1.96 11.80 -13.47
C TYR A 164 -2.55 12.10 -12.09
N GLN A 165 -1.76 12.71 -11.18
CA GLN A 165 -2.18 13.09 -9.83
C GLN A 165 -3.38 14.07 -9.84
N ALA A 166 -3.43 14.98 -10.81
CA ALA A 166 -4.54 15.93 -10.94
C ALA A 166 -5.89 15.25 -11.31
N ARG A 167 -5.83 14.10 -12.00
CA ARG A 167 -7.03 13.41 -12.52
C ARG A 167 -7.53 12.29 -11.60
N VAL A 168 -6.63 11.62 -10.89
CA VAL A 168 -6.95 10.41 -10.14
C VAL A 168 -6.74 10.65 -8.64
N ARG A 169 -7.67 10.17 -7.81
CA ARG A 169 -7.62 10.30 -6.36
C ARG A 169 -6.59 9.35 -5.74
N LYS A 170 -6.18 9.63 -4.50
CA LYS A 170 -5.10 8.88 -3.84
C LYS A 170 -5.52 7.48 -3.41
N LEU A 171 -6.50 7.38 -2.50
CA LEU A 171 -6.89 6.16 -1.81
C LEU A 171 -8.37 5.83 -1.92
N ILE A 172 -9.25 6.82 -1.97
CA ILE A 172 -10.70 6.62 -2.02
C ILE A 172 -11.22 7.16 -3.35
N PRO A 173 -11.81 6.31 -4.21
CA PRO A 173 -12.30 6.73 -5.52
C PRO A 173 -13.22 7.94 -5.40
N PHE A 174 -13.02 8.94 -6.25
CA PHE A 174 -13.79 10.18 -6.37
C PHE A 174 -13.71 11.14 -5.15
N ILE A 175 -13.20 10.70 -3.99
CA ILE A 175 -13.21 11.47 -2.74
C ILE A 175 -11.79 11.95 -2.39
N TYR A 176 -10.88 11.00 -2.15
CA TYR A 176 -9.55 11.28 -1.58
C TYR A 176 -8.41 10.57 -2.26
#